data_607f14796c633ba417b167aa51048845
#
_entry.id   607f14796c633ba417b167aa51048845
#
_cell.length_a   1.000
_cell.length_b   1.000
_cell.length_c   1.000
_cell.angle_alpha   90.00
_cell.angle_beta   90.00
_cell.angle_gamma   90.00
#
_symmetry.space_group_name_H-M   'P 1'
#
loop_
_entity.id
_entity.type
_entity.pdbx_description
1 polymer ?
#
loop_
_entity_poly.entity_id
_entity_poly.type
_entity_poly.pdbx_seq_one_letter_code
_entity_poly.pdbx_strand_id
1 'polypeptide(L)'
;MESDVMVDSDVQGVQVKENIKFTPSLSEQRHKFVLDFVRKHKPQKVADLGCANCKLLWRLKYHESIEVLAGLDIDENILTRNIYRLHTGAGDYLDPRERPLTITLYHGSVVEKDPCLLGFDLITCIELIEHLEAKELAQFPEAIFGFLSPTTVIISTPNSEFNPLFSGKTVFRHPDHKFEWDRTQFQSWALDAARHYGYSVEFTGLGEPPPGAEAVGFCTQIGVFVKNIPNTDESLHSEKTTECTHTKVGTVIYPSLKEEKYLRKAVSNEVFSYILKMKRDLLESLKMKNDSDGCDEPEYVQPECDEFKNDPTEETPKPFCIENVFYVPLERLFSFPKIKHLCGDRETLKMLIADEVTLSSDGSSVMINIVDEEDCDLNDNDGDDYDLDH
;
A
#
# COMPACT_ATOMS: atom_id res chain seq x y z
N MET A 1 -0.88 -81.73 -26.67
CA MET A 1 -1.31 -80.59 -27.47
C MET A 1 -1.72 -79.51 -26.48
N GLU A 2 -0.73 -78.75 -26.12
CA GLU A 2 -0.86 -77.60 -25.22
C GLU A 2 -1.30 -76.39 -26.04
N SER A 3 -2.28 -75.72 -25.58
CA SER A 3 -2.70 -74.43 -26.14
C SER A 3 -2.38 -73.33 -25.12
N ASP A 4 -1.40 -72.55 -25.46
CA ASP A 4 -0.98 -71.35 -24.73
C ASP A 4 -2.09 -70.31 -24.76
N VAL A 5 -2.51 -69.90 -23.52
CA VAL A 5 -3.37 -68.72 -23.34
C VAL A 5 -2.44 -67.56 -23.03
N MET A 6 -2.29 -66.67 -23.96
CA MET A 6 -1.66 -65.37 -23.71
C MET A 6 -2.57 -64.54 -22.81
N VAL A 7 -2.06 -64.16 -21.64
CA VAL A 7 -2.70 -63.17 -20.79
C VAL A 7 -2.15 -61.80 -21.16
N ASP A 8 -3.01 -61.02 -21.77
CA ASP A 8 -2.75 -59.61 -22.12
C ASP A 8 -2.87 -58.79 -20.84
N SER A 9 -1.76 -58.34 -20.32
CA SER A 9 -1.70 -57.49 -19.12
C SER A 9 -1.71 -56.03 -19.54
N ASP A 10 -2.90 -55.48 -19.79
CA ASP A 10 -3.12 -54.03 -19.82
C ASP A 10 -2.94 -53.40 -18.43
N VAL A 11 -1.70 -53.06 -18.11
CA VAL A 11 -1.40 -52.16 -16.99
C VAL A 11 -1.75 -50.75 -17.48
N GLN A 12 -3.02 -50.34 -17.31
CA GLN A 12 -3.39 -48.94 -17.40
C GLN A 12 -2.66 -48.16 -16.31
N GLY A 13 -1.66 -47.35 -16.76
CA GLY A 13 -0.93 -46.44 -15.90
C GLY A 13 -1.88 -45.49 -15.19
N VAL A 14 -1.96 -45.63 -13.87
CA VAL A 14 -2.59 -44.61 -13.02
C VAL A 14 -1.79 -43.33 -13.18
N GLN A 15 -2.27 -42.41 -14.02
CA GLN A 15 -1.74 -41.05 -14.04
C GLN A 15 -2.04 -40.43 -12.68
N VAL A 16 -1.03 -40.30 -11.83
CA VAL A 16 -1.10 -39.49 -10.62
C VAL A 16 -1.32 -38.07 -11.07
N LYS A 17 -2.55 -37.57 -10.95
CA LYS A 17 -2.87 -36.15 -11.18
C LYS A 17 -2.03 -35.34 -10.20
N GLU A 18 -1.00 -34.66 -10.68
CA GLU A 18 -0.24 -33.71 -9.87
C GLU A 18 -1.19 -32.61 -9.39
N ASN A 19 -1.08 -32.26 -8.11
CA ASN A 19 -1.83 -31.15 -7.55
C ASN A 19 -1.40 -29.85 -8.24
N ILE A 20 -2.30 -29.18 -8.94
CA ILE A 20 -2.03 -27.89 -9.57
C ILE A 20 -1.69 -26.89 -8.47
N LYS A 21 -0.50 -26.28 -8.58
CA LYS A 21 -0.02 -25.20 -7.69
C LYS A 21 0.19 -23.94 -8.52
N PHE A 22 -0.33 -22.83 -8.04
CA PHE A 22 -0.10 -21.51 -8.63
C PHE A 22 1.04 -20.80 -7.91
N THR A 23 1.98 -20.25 -8.70
CA THR A 23 3.10 -19.44 -8.20
C THR A 23 3.16 -18.13 -9.00
N PRO A 24 2.89 -16.98 -8.37
CA PRO A 24 2.39 -16.81 -7.00
C PRO A 24 0.98 -17.40 -6.79
N SER A 25 0.55 -17.50 -5.52
CA SER A 25 -0.76 -18.04 -5.17
C SER A 25 -1.90 -17.26 -5.84
N LEU A 26 -3.07 -17.89 -6.07
CA LEU A 26 -4.22 -17.20 -6.68
C LEU A 26 -4.64 -15.96 -5.88
N SER A 27 -4.59 -16.01 -4.56
CA SER A 27 -4.87 -14.83 -3.72
C SER A 27 -3.91 -13.69 -4.00
N GLU A 28 -2.61 -13.97 -4.17
CA GLU A 28 -1.61 -12.96 -4.53
C GLU A 28 -1.81 -12.42 -5.94
N GLN A 29 -2.18 -13.29 -6.90
CA GLN A 29 -2.49 -12.85 -8.26
C GLN A 29 -3.70 -11.92 -8.30
N ARG A 30 -4.78 -12.23 -7.55
CA ARG A 30 -5.97 -11.38 -7.43
C ARG A 30 -5.64 -10.02 -6.80
N HIS A 31 -4.89 -10.01 -5.70
CA HIS A 31 -4.44 -8.76 -5.09
C HIS A 31 -3.57 -7.95 -6.07
N LYS A 32 -2.63 -8.60 -6.75
CA LYS A 32 -1.77 -7.94 -7.75
C LYS A 32 -2.61 -7.30 -8.87
N PHE A 33 -3.63 -7.99 -9.36
CA PHE A 33 -4.54 -7.45 -10.38
C PHE A 33 -5.18 -6.14 -9.92
N VAL A 34 -5.74 -6.09 -8.70
CA VAL A 34 -6.33 -4.87 -8.14
C VAL A 34 -5.29 -3.77 -7.95
N LEU A 35 -4.09 -4.10 -7.44
CA LEU A 35 -3.01 -3.13 -7.25
C LEU A 35 -2.53 -2.54 -8.59
N ASP A 36 -2.40 -3.36 -9.63
CA ASP A 36 -2.03 -2.91 -10.96
C ASP A 36 -3.12 -2.00 -11.56
N PHE A 37 -4.39 -2.33 -11.33
CA PHE A 37 -5.52 -1.49 -11.72
C PHE A 37 -5.46 -0.12 -11.00
N VAL A 38 -5.28 -0.10 -9.68
CA VAL A 38 -5.15 1.13 -8.87
C VAL A 38 -3.96 1.97 -9.33
N ARG A 39 -2.81 1.35 -9.60
CA ARG A 39 -1.62 2.06 -10.11
C ARG A 39 -1.88 2.74 -11.44
N LYS A 40 -2.63 2.08 -12.34
CA LYS A 40 -2.97 2.60 -13.67
C LYS A 40 -4.03 3.72 -13.62
N HIS A 41 -5.10 3.52 -12.85
CA HIS A 41 -6.28 4.38 -12.88
C HIS A 41 -6.31 5.43 -11.75
N LYS A 42 -5.48 5.26 -10.70
CA LYS A 42 -5.29 6.19 -9.59
C LYS A 42 -6.58 6.65 -8.89
N PRO A 43 -7.49 5.73 -8.50
CA PRO A 43 -8.68 6.09 -7.76
C PRO A 43 -8.30 6.73 -6.42
N GLN A 44 -9.12 7.69 -5.95
CA GLN A 44 -8.92 8.37 -4.67
C GLN A 44 -9.69 7.69 -3.52
N LYS A 45 -10.86 7.13 -3.83
CA LYS A 45 -11.72 6.45 -2.86
C LYS A 45 -11.96 5.01 -3.28
N VAL A 46 -11.47 4.08 -2.47
CA VAL A 46 -11.52 2.65 -2.75
C VAL A 46 -12.21 1.90 -1.62
N ALA A 47 -13.17 1.04 -1.94
CA ALA A 47 -13.79 0.14 -0.97
C ALA A 47 -13.57 -1.32 -1.37
N ASP A 48 -13.25 -2.17 -0.38
CA ASP A 48 -13.11 -3.62 -0.53
C ASP A 48 -14.24 -4.30 0.26
N LEU A 49 -15.19 -4.89 -0.45
CA LEU A 49 -16.36 -5.55 0.12
C LEU A 49 -16.08 -7.05 0.22
N GLY A 50 -16.29 -7.62 1.42
CA GLY A 50 -15.78 -8.94 1.78
C GLY A 50 -14.29 -8.90 2.06
N CYS A 51 -13.82 -7.87 2.77
CA CYS A 51 -12.38 -7.62 2.95
C CYS A 51 -11.69 -8.62 3.89
N ALA A 52 -12.43 -9.48 4.56
CA ALA A 52 -11.98 -10.56 5.42
C ALA A 52 -10.80 -10.14 6.34
N ASN A 53 -9.62 -10.72 6.14
CA ASN A 53 -8.44 -10.46 6.96
C ASN A 53 -7.66 -9.17 6.58
N CYS A 54 -8.26 -8.25 5.84
CA CYS A 54 -7.75 -6.94 5.44
C CYS A 54 -6.42 -6.98 4.64
N LYS A 55 -6.06 -8.11 4.02
CA LYS A 55 -4.80 -8.23 3.28
C LYS A 55 -4.75 -7.34 2.03
N LEU A 56 -5.88 -7.21 1.31
CA LEU A 56 -5.95 -6.31 0.16
C LEU A 56 -5.86 -4.85 0.62
N LEU A 57 -6.62 -4.47 1.64
CA LEU A 57 -6.57 -3.13 2.23
C LEU A 57 -5.16 -2.76 2.71
N TRP A 58 -4.47 -3.71 3.37
CA TRP A 58 -3.08 -3.52 3.81
C TRP A 58 -2.13 -3.21 2.64
N ARG A 59 -2.33 -3.82 1.47
CA ARG A 59 -1.54 -3.52 0.27
C ARG A 59 -1.95 -2.19 -0.37
N LEU A 60 -3.25 -1.90 -0.40
CA LEU A 60 -3.80 -0.67 -0.98
C LEU A 60 -3.38 0.59 -0.23
N LYS A 61 -3.17 0.53 1.10
CA LYS A 61 -2.78 1.69 1.90
C LYS A 61 -1.47 2.35 1.47
N TYR A 62 -0.60 1.65 0.73
CA TYR A 62 0.66 2.19 0.23
C TYR A 62 0.53 2.94 -1.12
N HIS A 63 -0.67 2.96 -1.72
CA HIS A 63 -0.90 3.72 -2.94
C HIS A 63 -1.23 5.18 -2.61
N GLU A 64 -0.39 6.11 -3.06
CA GLU A 64 -0.50 7.54 -2.75
C GLU A 64 -1.75 8.20 -3.33
N SER A 65 -2.31 7.65 -4.42
CA SER A 65 -3.56 8.17 -4.99
C SER A 65 -4.76 7.99 -4.07
N ILE A 66 -4.73 6.99 -3.15
CA ILE A 66 -5.87 6.67 -2.29
C ILE A 66 -5.86 7.60 -1.07
N GLU A 67 -6.98 8.32 -0.89
CA GLU A 67 -7.22 9.21 0.25
C GLU A 67 -8.26 8.65 1.22
N VAL A 68 -9.21 7.83 0.70
CA VAL A 68 -10.21 7.13 1.51
C VAL A 68 -10.19 5.66 1.14
N LEU A 69 -10.01 4.80 2.13
CA LEU A 69 -10.04 3.36 1.99
C LEU A 69 -11.08 2.79 2.96
N ALA A 70 -12.02 2.00 2.46
CA ALA A 70 -13.01 1.34 3.29
C ALA A 70 -12.92 -0.18 3.14
N GLY A 71 -13.17 -0.90 4.23
CA GLY A 71 -13.39 -2.34 4.22
C GLY A 71 -14.74 -2.65 4.82
N LEU A 72 -15.49 -3.54 4.20
CA LEU A 72 -16.75 -4.07 4.72
C LEU A 72 -16.67 -5.58 4.79
N ASP A 73 -17.11 -6.17 5.91
CA ASP A 73 -17.26 -7.61 6.05
C ASP A 73 -18.40 -7.95 7.00
N ILE A 74 -19.00 -9.13 6.81
CA ILE A 74 -20.07 -9.64 7.65
C ILE A 74 -19.56 -10.26 8.98
N ASP A 75 -18.25 -10.58 9.06
CA ASP A 75 -17.63 -11.13 10.27
C ASP A 75 -16.87 -10.03 11.04
N GLU A 76 -17.55 -9.46 12.05
CA GLU A 76 -16.95 -8.46 12.94
C GLU A 76 -15.68 -8.97 13.65
N ASN A 77 -15.62 -10.26 13.99
CA ASN A 77 -14.47 -10.82 14.69
C ASN A 77 -13.23 -10.84 13.79
N ILE A 78 -13.40 -11.14 12.49
CA ILE A 78 -12.28 -11.13 11.57
C ILE A 78 -11.75 -9.71 11.37
N LEU A 79 -12.64 -8.71 11.30
CA LEU A 79 -12.26 -7.30 11.20
C LEU A 79 -11.50 -6.83 12.45
N THR A 80 -12.07 -7.07 13.63
CA THR A 80 -11.47 -6.68 14.92
C THR A 80 -10.09 -7.29 15.12
N ARG A 81 -9.90 -8.57 14.73
CA ARG A 81 -8.60 -9.25 14.83
C ARG A 81 -7.56 -8.75 13.84
N ASN A 82 -7.95 -8.13 12.74
CA ASN A 82 -7.03 -7.78 11.65
C ASN A 82 -6.84 -6.27 11.46
N ILE A 83 -7.58 -5.40 12.15
CA ILE A 83 -7.46 -3.94 12.04
C ILE A 83 -6.04 -3.44 12.34
N TYR A 84 -5.29 -4.14 13.21
CA TYR A 84 -3.91 -3.77 13.54
C TYR A 84 -2.98 -3.72 12.31
N ARG A 85 -3.30 -4.48 11.25
CA ARG A 85 -2.53 -4.46 9.98
C ARG A 85 -2.59 -3.11 9.28
N LEU A 86 -3.64 -2.36 9.58
CA LEU A 86 -3.91 -1.06 8.97
C LEU A 86 -3.37 0.09 9.82
N HIS A 87 -2.91 -0.17 11.05
CA HIS A 87 -2.36 0.88 11.91
C HIS A 87 -1.11 1.50 11.29
N THR A 88 -0.87 2.75 11.69
CA THR A 88 0.35 3.49 11.36
C THR A 88 1.54 2.94 12.12
N GLY A 89 2.70 2.92 11.49
CA GLY A 89 3.99 2.63 12.11
C GLY A 89 4.84 3.89 12.29
N ALA A 90 5.98 3.77 12.95
CA ALA A 90 6.90 4.89 13.14
C ALA A 90 7.34 5.53 11.80
N GLY A 91 7.53 4.71 10.76
CA GLY A 91 7.89 5.18 9.41
C GLY A 91 6.87 6.15 8.81
N ASP A 92 5.58 5.93 9.05
CA ASP A 92 4.52 6.81 8.52
C ASP A 92 4.59 8.23 9.13
N TYR A 93 5.15 8.37 10.35
CA TYR A 93 5.36 9.68 10.99
C TYR A 93 6.70 10.32 10.64
N LEU A 94 7.69 9.53 10.25
CA LEU A 94 8.99 10.03 9.81
C LEU A 94 8.97 10.52 8.36
N ASP A 95 8.18 9.82 7.52
CA ASP A 95 7.96 10.17 6.12
C ASP A 95 6.45 10.21 5.83
N PRO A 96 5.77 11.31 6.24
CA PRO A 96 4.33 11.45 6.10
C PRO A 96 3.92 11.51 4.63
N ARG A 97 2.72 10.98 4.34
CA ARG A 97 2.14 11.02 2.99
C ARG A 97 1.91 12.46 2.52
N GLU A 98 2.05 12.71 1.23
CA GLU A 98 1.66 13.99 0.63
C GLU A 98 0.15 14.23 0.69
N ARG A 99 -0.64 13.16 0.50
CA ARG A 99 -2.10 13.18 0.57
C ARG A 99 -2.59 12.47 1.83
N PRO A 100 -3.65 12.97 2.47
CA PRO A 100 -4.24 12.30 3.63
C PRO A 100 -4.73 10.90 3.24
N LEU A 101 -4.72 9.97 4.19
CA LEU A 101 -5.37 8.67 4.04
C LEU A 101 -6.17 8.37 5.30
N THR A 102 -7.46 8.12 5.10
CA THR A 102 -8.34 7.59 6.14
C THR A 102 -8.80 6.19 5.76
N ILE A 103 -8.60 5.22 6.65
CA ILE A 103 -9.05 3.84 6.48
C ILE A 103 -10.13 3.56 7.50
N THR A 104 -11.30 3.10 7.05
CA THR A 104 -12.40 2.73 7.96
C THR A 104 -12.86 1.30 7.67
N LEU A 105 -13.03 0.51 8.74
CA LEU A 105 -13.64 -0.82 8.66
C LEU A 105 -15.08 -0.76 9.15
N TYR A 106 -15.94 -1.40 8.40
CA TYR A 106 -17.37 -1.53 8.68
C TYR A 106 -17.77 -3.00 8.79
N HIS A 107 -18.59 -3.30 9.78
CA HIS A 107 -19.30 -4.57 9.91
C HIS A 107 -20.71 -4.42 9.36
N GLY A 108 -21.10 -5.28 8.43
CA GLY A 108 -22.42 -5.25 7.81
C GLY A 108 -22.50 -6.13 6.56
N SER A 109 -23.68 -6.19 5.97
CA SER A 109 -23.92 -6.98 4.75
C SER A 109 -23.69 -6.14 3.49
N VAL A 110 -23.08 -6.75 2.48
CA VAL A 110 -22.81 -6.13 1.17
C VAL A 110 -24.06 -5.81 0.36
N VAL A 111 -25.23 -6.34 0.76
CA VAL A 111 -26.52 -6.06 0.12
C VAL A 111 -27.31 -4.96 0.81
N GLU A 112 -26.83 -4.47 1.95
CA GLU A 112 -27.39 -3.31 2.63
C GLU A 112 -26.98 -2.01 1.93
N LYS A 113 -27.96 -1.13 1.72
CA LYS A 113 -27.79 0.16 1.07
C LYS A 113 -27.37 1.21 2.09
N ASP A 114 -26.07 1.25 2.42
CA ASP A 114 -25.55 2.17 3.43
C ASP A 114 -24.88 3.41 2.80
N PRO A 115 -25.30 4.62 3.21
CA PRO A 115 -24.73 5.87 2.70
C PRO A 115 -23.25 6.06 2.98
N CYS A 116 -22.67 5.40 4.00
CA CYS A 116 -21.24 5.56 4.31
C CYS A 116 -20.30 4.99 3.23
N LEU A 117 -20.82 4.20 2.28
CA LEU A 117 -20.09 3.69 1.13
C LEU A 117 -20.43 4.41 -0.20
N LEU A 118 -21.14 5.53 -0.15
CA LEU A 118 -21.42 6.36 -1.34
C LEU A 118 -20.19 7.15 -1.78
N GLY A 119 -20.10 7.41 -3.10
CA GLY A 119 -19.08 8.28 -3.70
C GLY A 119 -17.69 7.65 -3.76
N PHE A 120 -17.58 6.33 -3.74
CA PHE A 120 -16.33 5.63 -4.00
C PHE A 120 -16.07 5.52 -5.52
N ASP A 121 -14.79 5.68 -5.90
CA ASP A 121 -14.38 5.57 -7.31
C ASP A 121 -14.27 4.11 -7.74
N LEU A 122 -13.74 3.26 -6.87
CA LEU A 122 -13.51 1.85 -7.09
C LEU A 122 -14.09 1.03 -5.95
N ILE A 123 -14.91 0.03 -6.29
CA ILE A 123 -15.34 -1.02 -5.36
C ILE A 123 -14.76 -2.35 -5.83
N THR A 124 -14.17 -3.12 -4.93
CA THR A 124 -13.68 -4.48 -5.17
C THR A 124 -14.51 -5.51 -4.40
N CYS A 125 -14.86 -6.60 -5.08
CA CYS A 125 -15.58 -7.75 -4.52
C CYS A 125 -14.81 -9.02 -4.95
N ILE A 126 -13.79 -9.38 -4.19
CA ILE A 126 -12.82 -10.41 -4.58
C ILE A 126 -13.16 -11.73 -3.90
N GLU A 127 -13.61 -12.72 -4.69
CA GLU A 127 -14.09 -14.04 -4.21
C GLU A 127 -15.14 -13.83 -3.10
N LEU A 128 -16.20 -13.11 -3.43
CA LEU A 128 -17.25 -12.74 -2.52
C LEU A 128 -18.62 -13.32 -2.93
N ILE A 129 -18.98 -13.16 -4.20
CA ILE A 129 -20.37 -13.43 -4.63
C ILE A 129 -20.77 -14.89 -4.47
N GLU A 130 -19.83 -15.82 -4.58
CA GLU A 130 -20.03 -17.27 -4.37
C GLU A 130 -20.44 -17.65 -2.94
N HIS A 131 -20.22 -16.76 -1.98
CA HIS A 131 -20.62 -16.94 -0.58
C HIS A 131 -22.04 -16.43 -0.28
N LEU A 132 -22.63 -15.64 -1.21
CA LEU A 132 -23.96 -15.06 -1.03
C LEU A 132 -25.06 -16.11 -1.22
N GLU A 133 -26.05 -16.09 -0.33
CA GLU A 133 -27.27 -16.87 -0.54
C GLU A 133 -28.05 -16.34 -1.74
N ALA A 134 -28.88 -17.17 -2.37
CA ALA A 134 -29.59 -16.81 -3.61
C ALA A 134 -30.39 -15.49 -3.48
N LYS A 135 -30.96 -15.20 -2.29
CA LYS A 135 -31.68 -13.97 -2.03
C LYS A 135 -30.75 -12.75 -2.00
N GLU A 136 -29.61 -12.90 -1.36
CA GLU A 136 -28.58 -11.83 -1.27
C GLU A 136 -27.96 -11.57 -2.64
N LEU A 137 -27.63 -12.63 -3.38
CA LEU A 137 -27.12 -12.52 -4.74
C LEU A 137 -28.06 -11.78 -5.69
N ALA A 138 -29.38 -11.96 -5.51
CA ALA A 138 -30.39 -11.23 -6.28
C ALA A 138 -30.47 -9.73 -5.90
N GLN A 139 -30.13 -9.35 -4.67
CA GLN A 139 -30.11 -7.96 -4.19
C GLN A 139 -28.78 -7.25 -4.45
N PHE A 140 -27.70 -8.01 -4.60
CA PHE A 140 -26.34 -7.49 -4.74
C PHE A 140 -26.17 -6.49 -5.90
N PRO A 141 -26.67 -6.74 -7.13
CA PRO A 141 -26.51 -5.79 -8.23
C PRO A 141 -27.16 -4.43 -7.93
N GLU A 142 -28.34 -4.42 -7.30
CA GLU A 142 -29.02 -3.16 -6.94
C GLU A 142 -28.27 -2.40 -5.85
N ALA A 143 -27.70 -3.09 -4.87
CA ALA A 143 -26.90 -2.46 -3.82
C ALA A 143 -25.62 -1.82 -4.40
N ILE A 144 -24.87 -2.57 -5.22
CA ILE A 144 -23.57 -2.14 -5.73
C ILE A 144 -23.71 -1.16 -6.90
N PHE A 145 -24.40 -1.56 -7.97
CA PHE A 145 -24.47 -0.78 -9.21
C PHE A 145 -25.60 0.28 -9.17
N GLY A 146 -26.70 -0.02 -8.50
CA GLY A 146 -27.85 0.89 -8.40
C GLY A 146 -27.66 1.95 -7.32
N PHE A 147 -27.38 1.54 -6.08
CA PHE A 147 -27.32 2.45 -4.94
C PHE A 147 -25.91 3.06 -4.75
N LEU A 148 -24.86 2.24 -4.57
CA LEU A 148 -23.49 2.76 -4.39
C LEU A 148 -22.95 3.39 -5.66
N SER A 149 -23.25 2.82 -6.79
CA SER A 149 -23.03 3.37 -8.13
C SER A 149 -21.63 3.94 -8.37
N PRO A 150 -20.54 3.21 -8.04
CA PRO A 150 -19.18 3.71 -8.21
C PRO A 150 -18.79 3.84 -9.67
N THR A 151 -17.68 4.53 -9.96
CA THR A 151 -17.14 4.64 -11.32
C THR A 151 -16.71 3.27 -11.86
N THR A 152 -16.12 2.44 -10.99
CA THR A 152 -15.62 1.11 -11.37
C THR A 152 -15.94 0.07 -10.30
N VAL A 153 -16.29 -1.14 -10.74
CA VAL A 153 -16.41 -2.32 -9.87
C VAL A 153 -15.55 -3.44 -10.42
N ILE A 154 -14.77 -4.09 -9.57
CA ILE A 154 -14.03 -5.32 -9.90
C ILE A 154 -14.61 -6.47 -9.10
N ILE A 155 -15.14 -7.47 -9.80
CA ILE A 155 -15.71 -8.69 -9.18
C ILE A 155 -14.90 -9.89 -9.65
N SER A 156 -14.42 -10.71 -8.72
CA SER A 156 -13.87 -12.02 -9.04
C SER A 156 -14.66 -13.13 -8.37
N THR A 157 -14.68 -14.30 -9.02
CA THR A 157 -15.29 -15.52 -8.51
C THR A 157 -14.61 -16.75 -9.11
N PRO A 158 -14.64 -17.93 -8.46
CA PRO A 158 -14.10 -19.16 -9.03
C PRO A 158 -14.78 -19.53 -10.36
N ASN A 159 -13.99 -20.11 -11.25
CA ASN A 159 -14.51 -20.76 -12.46
C ASN A 159 -14.69 -22.26 -12.22
N SER A 160 -15.92 -22.75 -12.23
CA SER A 160 -16.25 -24.17 -11.97
C SER A 160 -15.72 -25.11 -13.07
N GLU A 161 -15.53 -24.63 -14.31
CA GLU A 161 -14.95 -25.43 -15.40
C GLU A 161 -13.51 -25.86 -15.09
N PHE A 162 -12.81 -25.14 -14.20
CA PHE A 162 -11.47 -25.48 -13.77
C PHE A 162 -11.43 -26.58 -12.68
N ASN A 163 -12.55 -26.82 -11.97
CA ASN A 163 -12.59 -27.74 -10.82
C ASN A 163 -12.16 -29.18 -11.14
N PRO A 164 -12.49 -29.77 -12.33
CA PRO A 164 -12.05 -31.12 -12.68
C PRO A 164 -10.53 -31.31 -12.73
N LEU A 165 -9.77 -30.20 -12.80
CA LEU A 165 -8.31 -30.25 -12.83
C LEU A 165 -7.71 -30.40 -11.44
N PHE A 166 -8.44 -30.07 -10.36
CA PHE A 166 -8.01 -30.30 -9.00
C PHE A 166 -8.16 -31.76 -8.59
N SER A 167 -7.20 -32.27 -7.86
CA SER A 167 -7.29 -33.60 -7.26
C SER A 167 -8.19 -33.52 -6.02
N GLY A 168 -9.35 -34.15 -6.06
CA GLY A 168 -10.29 -34.22 -4.93
C GLY A 168 -11.73 -34.28 -5.45
N LYS A 169 -12.61 -34.94 -4.67
CA LYS A 169 -14.05 -35.08 -4.98
C LYS A 169 -14.86 -34.07 -4.17
N THR A 170 -14.50 -32.79 -4.18
CA THR A 170 -15.34 -31.76 -3.57
C THR A 170 -16.27 -31.17 -4.62
N VAL A 171 -17.52 -30.92 -4.24
CA VAL A 171 -18.50 -30.29 -5.12
C VAL A 171 -18.07 -28.85 -5.43
N PHE A 172 -17.60 -28.15 -4.41
CA PHE A 172 -17.05 -26.79 -4.49
C PHE A 172 -15.62 -26.75 -3.96
N ARG A 173 -14.88 -25.69 -4.31
CA ARG A 173 -13.50 -25.46 -3.83
C ARG A 173 -13.43 -25.13 -2.35
N HIS A 174 -14.49 -24.50 -1.81
CA HIS A 174 -14.58 -24.12 -0.41
C HIS A 174 -15.93 -24.56 0.17
N PRO A 175 -15.99 -25.03 1.43
CA PRO A 175 -17.24 -25.50 2.05
C PRO A 175 -18.30 -24.40 2.20
N ASP A 176 -17.90 -23.12 2.27
CA ASP A 176 -18.83 -22.01 2.44
C ASP A 176 -19.41 -21.49 1.11
N HIS A 177 -18.94 -22.00 -0.03
CA HIS A 177 -19.50 -21.62 -1.32
C HIS A 177 -20.93 -22.12 -1.44
N LYS A 178 -21.83 -21.23 -1.88
CA LYS A 178 -23.24 -21.56 -2.16
C LYS A 178 -23.40 -22.01 -3.60
N PHE A 179 -22.54 -21.53 -4.47
CA PHE A 179 -22.45 -21.91 -5.89
C PHE A 179 -21.04 -21.66 -6.42
N GLU A 180 -20.74 -22.25 -7.56
CA GLU A 180 -19.57 -21.88 -8.36
C GLU A 180 -20.03 -21.89 -9.81
N TRP A 181 -19.92 -20.75 -10.48
CA TRP A 181 -20.37 -20.56 -11.86
C TRP A 181 -19.30 -20.95 -12.88
N ASP A 182 -19.77 -21.49 -14.01
CA ASP A 182 -18.97 -21.54 -15.22
C ASP A 182 -18.87 -20.15 -15.88
N ARG A 183 -18.06 -20.02 -16.93
CA ARG A 183 -17.86 -18.75 -17.62
C ARG A 183 -19.15 -18.19 -18.22
N THR A 184 -20.00 -19.05 -18.77
CA THR A 184 -21.26 -18.64 -19.41
C THR A 184 -22.23 -18.07 -18.38
N GLN A 185 -22.34 -18.73 -17.22
CA GLN A 185 -23.19 -18.27 -16.12
C GLN A 185 -22.74 -16.92 -15.56
N PHE A 186 -21.45 -16.79 -15.25
CA PHE A 186 -20.89 -15.55 -14.74
C PHE A 186 -21.03 -14.40 -15.74
N GLN A 187 -20.67 -14.63 -16.99
CA GLN A 187 -20.76 -13.60 -18.03
C GLN A 187 -22.20 -13.19 -18.33
N SER A 188 -23.15 -14.13 -18.34
CA SER A 188 -24.56 -13.79 -18.52
C SER A 188 -25.07 -12.90 -17.38
N TRP A 189 -24.81 -13.27 -16.13
CA TRP A 189 -25.20 -12.48 -14.96
C TRP A 189 -24.54 -11.09 -14.99
N ALA A 190 -23.25 -11.02 -15.27
CA ALA A 190 -22.49 -9.77 -15.32
C ALA A 190 -22.98 -8.83 -16.44
N LEU A 191 -23.26 -9.35 -17.64
CA LEU A 191 -23.81 -8.57 -18.74
C LEU A 191 -25.21 -8.06 -18.45
N ASP A 192 -26.04 -8.86 -17.79
CA ASP A 192 -27.40 -8.44 -17.42
C ASP A 192 -27.34 -7.33 -16.35
N ALA A 193 -26.49 -7.45 -15.34
CA ALA A 193 -26.27 -6.40 -14.36
C ALA A 193 -25.72 -5.13 -15.00
N ALA A 194 -24.67 -5.25 -15.84
CA ALA A 194 -24.08 -4.10 -16.54
C ALA A 194 -25.10 -3.37 -17.41
N ARG A 195 -25.91 -4.09 -18.18
CA ARG A 195 -26.97 -3.51 -19.05
C ARG A 195 -28.03 -2.78 -18.21
N HIS A 196 -28.45 -3.39 -17.10
CA HIS A 196 -29.52 -2.85 -16.27
C HIS A 196 -29.11 -1.53 -15.59
N TYR A 197 -27.86 -1.42 -15.12
CA TYR A 197 -27.38 -0.28 -14.35
C TYR A 197 -26.49 0.70 -15.12
N GLY A 198 -26.37 0.55 -16.44
CA GLY A 198 -25.63 1.48 -17.30
C GLY A 198 -24.10 1.37 -17.19
N TYR A 199 -23.60 0.15 -17.02
CA TYR A 199 -22.16 -0.17 -17.04
C TYR A 199 -21.80 -0.91 -18.33
N SER A 200 -20.52 -0.83 -18.68
CA SER A 200 -19.85 -1.79 -19.57
C SER A 200 -19.04 -2.77 -18.71
N VAL A 201 -18.86 -3.98 -19.19
CA VAL A 201 -18.06 -5.00 -18.49
C VAL A 201 -17.06 -5.63 -19.42
N GLU A 202 -15.81 -5.74 -18.95
CA GLU A 202 -14.72 -6.47 -19.61
C GLU A 202 -14.40 -7.72 -18.77
N PHE A 203 -14.18 -8.85 -19.47
CA PHE A 203 -13.88 -10.13 -18.82
C PHE A 203 -12.41 -10.49 -18.97
N THR A 204 -11.84 -10.97 -17.89
CA THR A 204 -10.50 -11.54 -17.82
C THR A 204 -10.44 -12.63 -16.76
N GLY A 205 -9.26 -13.14 -16.43
CA GLY A 205 -9.10 -14.13 -15.38
C GLY A 205 -7.65 -14.30 -14.94
N LEU A 206 -7.46 -15.15 -13.94
CA LEU A 206 -6.17 -15.44 -13.32
C LEU A 206 -6.05 -16.94 -13.05
N GLY A 207 -4.80 -17.41 -12.92
CA GLY A 207 -4.54 -18.83 -12.75
C GLY A 207 -4.75 -19.59 -14.07
N GLU A 208 -3.79 -19.48 -14.97
CA GLU A 208 -3.79 -20.17 -16.25
C GLU A 208 -3.88 -21.70 -16.08
N PRO A 209 -4.63 -22.39 -16.94
CA PRO A 209 -4.68 -23.84 -16.94
C PRO A 209 -3.33 -24.44 -17.36
N PRO A 210 -3.03 -25.68 -16.94
CA PRO A 210 -1.86 -26.37 -17.43
C PRO A 210 -1.97 -26.66 -18.94
N PRO A 211 -0.83 -26.86 -19.64
CA PRO A 211 -0.81 -27.20 -21.04
C PRO A 211 -1.70 -28.40 -21.36
N GLY A 212 -2.53 -28.24 -22.40
CA GLY A 212 -3.51 -29.28 -22.85
C GLY A 212 -4.87 -29.16 -22.15
N ALA A 213 -5.06 -28.23 -21.24
CA ALA A 213 -6.34 -27.96 -20.59
C ALA A 213 -6.87 -26.53 -20.84
N GLU A 214 -6.39 -25.85 -21.88
CA GLU A 214 -6.70 -24.45 -22.16
C GLU A 214 -8.20 -24.17 -22.33
N ALA A 215 -8.94 -25.20 -22.72
CA ALA A 215 -10.39 -25.12 -22.93
C ALA A 215 -11.18 -24.71 -21.69
N VAL A 216 -10.70 -25.04 -20.49
CA VAL A 216 -11.37 -24.67 -19.21
C VAL A 216 -11.21 -23.20 -18.86
N GLY A 217 -10.28 -22.48 -19.49
CA GLY A 217 -9.98 -21.09 -19.20
C GLY A 217 -9.27 -20.87 -17.86
N PHE A 218 -9.32 -19.65 -17.34
CA PHE A 218 -8.67 -19.27 -16.08
C PHE A 218 -9.36 -19.90 -14.86
N CYS A 219 -8.58 -20.13 -13.82
CA CYS A 219 -9.07 -20.67 -12.55
C CYS A 219 -10.00 -19.70 -11.80
N THR A 220 -9.65 -18.41 -11.74
CA THR A 220 -10.50 -17.33 -11.24
C THR A 220 -10.95 -16.49 -12.44
N GLN A 221 -12.23 -16.21 -12.54
CA GLN A 221 -12.81 -15.30 -13.53
C GLN A 221 -13.03 -13.92 -12.91
N ILE A 222 -12.82 -12.86 -13.73
CA ILE A 222 -12.91 -11.47 -13.30
C ILE A 222 -13.78 -10.69 -14.28
N GLY A 223 -14.71 -9.88 -13.73
CA GLY A 223 -15.43 -8.83 -14.46
C GLY A 223 -14.99 -7.46 -13.96
N VAL A 224 -14.56 -6.59 -14.88
CA VAL A 224 -14.27 -5.19 -14.62
C VAL A 224 -15.40 -4.36 -15.21
N PHE A 225 -16.20 -3.76 -14.35
CA PHE A 225 -17.35 -2.95 -14.72
C PHE A 225 -16.98 -1.47 -14.67
N VAL A 226 -17.28 -0.73 -15.73
CA VAL A 226 -17.02 0.70 -15.83
C VAL A 226 -18.33 1.41 -16.17
N LYS A 227 -18.66 2.47 -15.44
CA LYS A 227 -19.90 3.25 -15.63
C LYS A 227 -19.85 3.99 -16.97
N ASN A 228 -20.91 3.86 -17.78
CA ASN A 228 -20.93 4.37 -19.15
C ASN A 228 -21.11 5.90 -19.27
N ILE A 229 -21.67 6.54 -18.25
CA ILE A 229 -21.92 8.00 -18.24
C ILE A 229 -21.31 8.58 -16.99
N PRO A 230 -20.38 9.57 -17.09
CA PRO A 230 -20.06 10.41 -15.96
C PRO A 230 -21.34 11.13 -15.56
N ASN A 231 -21.75 11.04 -14.29
CA ASN A 231 -22.87 11.80 -13.79
C ASN A 231 -22.58 13.28 -13.95
N THR A 232 -23.20 13.94 -14.95
CA THR A 232 -23.26 15.40 -15.05
C THR A 232 -24.34 16.00 -14.14
N ASP A 233 -25.12 15.16 -13.47
CA ASP A 233 -26.13 15.57 -12.50
C ASP A 233 -25.75 15.10 -11.07
N GLU A 234 -24.72 15.71 -10.48
CA GLU A 234 -24.46 15.67 -9.03
C GLU A 234 -25.51 16.44 -8.21
N SER A 235 -26.60 16.89 -8.81
CA SER A 235 -27.56 17.82 -8.18
C SER A 235 -28.78 17.20 -7.49
N LEU A 236 -28.87 15.87 -7.32
CA LEU A 236 -30.06 15.23 -6.73
C LEU A 236 -29.84 14.36 -5.50
N HIS A 237 -28.65 14.30 -4.93
CA HIS A 237 -28.53 13.83 -3.56
C HIS A 237 -28.74 14.99 -2.61
N SER A 238 -30.03 15.30 -2.34
CA SER A 238 -30.37 16.17 -1.21
C SER A 238 -29.64 15.65 0.02
N GLU A 239 -28.95 16.54 0.74
CA GLU A 239 -28.37 16.36 2.07
C GLU A 239 -29.45 15.89 3.08
N LYS A 240 -29.95 14.69 2.92
CA LYS A 240 -30.50 13.96 4.02
C LYS A 240 -29.31 13.23 4.65
N THR A 241 -28.88 13.72 5.78
CA THR A 241 -28.05 12.99 6.74
C THR A 241 -28.73 11.66 7.06
N THR A 242 -28.52 10.69 6.19
CA THR A 242 -29.00 9.33 6.42
C THR A 242 -27.95 8.71 7.32
N GLU A 243 -28.38 8.30 8.52
CA GLU A 243 -27.51 7.59 9.46
C GLU A 243 -26.96 6.34 8.80
N CYS A 244 -25.65 6.09 8.99
CA CYS A 244 -25.01 4.86 8.52
C CYS A 244 -25.63 3.65 9.25
N THR A 245 -25.97 2.62 8.51
CA THR A 245 -26.54 1.36 9.05
C THR A 245 -25.45 0.37 9.43
N HIS A 246 -24.33 0.38 8.71
CA HIS A 246 -23.17 -0.45 9.04
C HIS A 246 -22.51 -0.01 10.35
N THR A 247 -22.12 -0.98 11.15
CA THR A 247 -21.39 -0.70 12.39
C THR A 247 -19.93 -0.40 12.08
N LYS A 248 -19.46 0.77 12.52
CA LYS A 248 -18.03 1.12 12.40
C LYS A 248 -17.20 0.33 13.41
N VAL A 249 -16.30 -0.53 12.92
CA VAL A 249 -15.38 -1.32 13.74
C VAL A 249 -14.18 -0.47 14.17
N GLY A 250 -13.65 0.38 13.27
CA GLY A 250 -12.57 1.28 13.61
C GLY A 250 -12.15 2.15 12.43
N THR A 251 -11.40 3.21 12.76
CA THR A 251 -10.85 4.14 11.79
C THR A 251 -9.37 4.39 12.09
N VAL A 252 -8.54 4.40 11.06
CA VAL A 252 -7.13 4.73 11.12
C VAL A 252 -6.88 5.93 10.20
N ILE A 253 -6.23 6.96 10.74
CA ILE A 253 -5.87 8.17 10.01
C ILE A 253 -4.35 8.22 9.91
N TYR A 254 -3.85 8.36 8.69
CA TYR A 254 -2.41 8.44 8.41
C TYR A 254 -1.92 9.88 8.50
N PRO A 255 -0.72 10.12 9.07
CA PRO A 255 -0.12 11.44 9.07
C PRO A 255 0.12 11.92 7.64
N SER A 256 -0.10 13.21 7.39
CA SER A 256 0.01 13.79 6.06
C SER A 256 0.67 15.15 6.12
N LEU A 257 1.47 15.48 5.10
CA LEU A 257 2.10 16.79 4.91
C LEU A 257 1.09 17.94 4.75
N LYS A 258 -0.21 17.64 4.60
CA LYS A 258 -1.29 18.65 4.67
C LYS A 258 -1.55 19.16 6.09
N GLU A 259 -1.08 18.45 7.11
CA GLU A 259 -1.16 18.88 8.50
C GLU A 259 0.16 19.58 8.87
N GLU A 260 0.09 20.85 9.26
CA GLU A 260 1.27 21.69 9.54
C GLU A 260 2.25 21.03 10.53
N LYS A 261 1.72 20.35 11.57
CA LYS A 261 2.57 19.66 12.57
C LYS A 261 3.48 18.59 11.97
N TYR A 262 2.98 17.83 10.97
CA TYR A 262 3.76 16.80 10.30
C TYR A 262 4.68 17.39 9.23
N LEU A 263 4.20 18.42 8.51
CA LEU A 263 5.05 19.16 7.57
C LEU A 263 6.23 19.79 8.31
N ARG A 264 5.99 20.47 9.43
CA ARG A 264 7.03 21.07 10.28
C ARG A 264 8.07 20.03 10.71
N LYS A 265 7.60 18.88 11.20
CA LYS A 265 8.50 17.80 11.63
C LYS A 265 9.31 17.21 10.47
N ALA A 266 8.70 16.99 9.31
CA ALA A 266 9.38 16.48 8.12
C ALA A 266 10.47 17.46 7.65
N VAL A 267 10.18 18.77 7.61
CA VAL A 267 11.16 19.80 7.24
C VAL A 267 12.30 19.84 8.25
N SER A 268 12.02 19.85 9.55
CA SER A 268 13.04 19.85 10.59
C SER A 268 13.97 18.63 10.50
N ASN A 269 13.41 17.43 10.31
CA ASN A 269 14.20 16.21 10.14
C ASN A 269 15.15 16.30 8.94
N GLU A 270 14.68 16.81 7.78
CA GLU A 270 15.52 16.99 6.60
C GLU A 270 16.62 18.03 6.85
N VAL A 271 16.27 19.17 7.47
CA VAL A 271 17.23 20.23 7.80
C VAL A 271 18.32 19.68 8.71
N PHE A 272 17.97 18.99 9.80
CA PHE A 272 18.94 18.38 10.73
C PHE A 272 19.81 17.34 10.01
N SER A 273 19.24 16.49 9.16
CA SER A 273 20.00 15.49 8.40
C SER A 273 21.08 16.13 7.53
N TYR A 274 20.75 17.20 6.78
CA TYR A 274 21.72 17.91 5.94
C TYR A 274 22.75 18.68 6.77
N ILE A 275 22.35 19.31 7.88
CA ILE A 275 23.28 20.03 8.75
C ILE A 275 24.29 19.05 9.38
N LEU A 276 23.86 17.91 9.90
CA LEU A 276 24.75 16.90 10.47
C LEU A 276 25.72 16.35 9.43
N LYS A 277 25.25 16.12 8.19
CA LYS A 277 26.12 15.71 7.09
C LYS A 277 27.19 16.78 6.83
N MET A 278 26.79 18.06 6.65
CA MET A 278 27.73 19.16 6.38
C MET A 278 28.71 19.39 7.55
N LYS A 279 28.25 19.25 8.80
CA LYS A 279 29.13 19.31 9.99
C LYS A 279 30.21 18.23 9.95
N ARG A 280 29.82 16.98 9.66
CA ARG A 280 30.76 15.85 9.56
C ARG A 280 31.79 16.11 8.45
N ASP A 281 31.34 16.49 7.24
CA ASP A 281 32.21 16.76 6.09
C ASP A 281 33.23 17.86 6.42
N LEU A 282 32.81 18.91 7.15
CA LEU A 282 33.69 19.96 7.62
C LEU A 282 34.72 19.46 8.63
N LEU A 283 34.30 18.71 9.65
CA LEU A 283 35.21 18.15 10.66
C LEU A 283 36.26 17.22 10.06
N GLU A 284 35.85 16.38 9.11
CA GLU A 284 36.79 15.52 8.34
C GLU A 284 37.81 16.35 7.56
N SER A 285 37.36 17.43 6.90
CA SER A 285 38.27 18.33 6.15
C SER A 285 39.26 19.08 7.05
N LEU A 286 38.88 19.38 8.29
CA LEU A 286 39.76 20.01 9.28
C LEU A 286 40.78 19.02 9.85
N LYS A 287 40.39 17.77 10.09
CA LYS A 287 41.29 16.68 10.53
C LYS A 287 42.39 16.42 9.50
N MET A 288 42.04 16.30 8.21
CA MET A 288 42.99 16.10 7.12
C MET A 288 44.01 17.25 6.96
N LYS A 289 43.64 18.49 7.29
CA LYS A 289 44.55 19.63 7.27
C LYS A 289 45.56 19.62 8.44
N ASN A 290 45.19 19.12 9.59
CA ASN A 290 46.06 19.01 10.76
C ASN A 290 47.07 17.86 10.64
N ASP A 291 46.77 16.81 9.87
CA ASP A 291 47.65 15.66 9.65
C ASP A 291 48.65 15.90 8.51
N SER A 292 48.50 16.98 7.70
CA SER A 292 49.35 17.27 6.56
C SER A 292 50.59 18.14 6.84
N ASP A 293 50.84 18.51 8.10
CA ASP A 293 52.06 19.26 8.51
C ASP A 293 53.30 18.37 8.73
N GLY A 294 53.27 17.12 8.28
CA GLY A 294 54.37 16.17 8.39
C GLY A 294 54.37 15.09 7.30
N CYS A 295 55.26 15.28 6.27
CA CYS A 295 55.81 14.28 5.34
C CYS A 295 54.95 13.80 4.16
N ASP A 296 55.54 14.02 2.96
CA ASP A 296 55.52 13.23 1.71
C ASP A 296 54.21 12.67 1.16
N GLU A 297 53.86 13.10 -0.04
CA GLU A 297 52.71 12.73 -0.84
C GLU A 297 52.53 11.22 -1.01
N PRO A 298 51.34 10.67 -0.81
CA PRO A 298 50.88 9.48 -1.52
C PRO A 298 49.77 9.80 -2.53
N GLU A 299 49.96 9.25 -3.69
CA GLU A 299 49.10 9.21 -4.85
C GLU A 299 47.66 8.85 -4.49
N TYR A 300 46.73 9.75 -4.76
CA TYR A 300 45.33 9.69 -4.29
C TYR A 300 44.50 8.89 -5.28
N VAL A 301 44.02 7.70 -4.85
CA VAL A 301 42.93 6.97 -5.50
C VAL A 301 41.63 7.42 -4.82
N GLN A 302 40.77 8.13 -5.54
CA GLN A 302 39.43 8.47 -5.10
C GLN A 302 38.56 7.21 -5.02
N PRO A 303 37.86 6.92 -3.90
CA PRO A 303 36.74 6.00 -3.92
C PRO A 303 35.52 6.71 -4.52
N GLU A 304 35.11 6.29 -5.70
CA GLU A 304 33.81 6.65 -6.28
C GLU A 304 32.69 6.03 -5.42
N CYS A 305 32.06 6.85 -4.59
CA CYS A 305 30.78 6.52 -3.95
C CYS A 305 29.65 7.12 -4.77
N ASP A 306 29.02 6.28 -5.56
CA ASP A 306 27.96 6.63 -6.54
C ASP A 306 26.58 7.00 -5.93
N GLU A 307 26.46 7.33 -4.64
CA GLU A 307 25.15 7.47 -3.97
C GLU A 307 24.63 8.90 -3.74
N PHE A 308 25.34 9.98 -4.10
CA PHE A 308 24.85 11.34 -3.83
C PHE A 308 24.94 12.29 -5.04
N LYS A 309 24.07 12.08 -6.04
CA LYS A 309 23.91 13.00 -7.20
C LYS A 309 23.11 14.28 -6.89
N ASN A 310 22.90 14.68 -5.62
CA ASN A 310 22.09 15.84 -5.25
C ASN A 310 22.83 16.84 -4.37
N ASP A 311 24.10 17.11 -4.63
CA ASP A 311 24.78 18.21 -3.94
C ASP A 311 24.33 19.56 -4.55
N PRO A 312 23.94 20.57 -3.70
CA PRO A 312 23.58 21.89 -4.19
C PRO A 312 24.76 22.50 -4.93
N THR A 313 24.48 23.10 -6.09
CA THR A 313 25.49 23.70 -6.97
C THR A 313 26.42 24.66 -6.24
N GLU A 314 27.64 24.82 -6.76
CA GLU A 314 28.73 25.70 -6.20
C GLU A 314 28.33 27.17 -6.00
N GLU A 315 27.19 27.60 -6.50
CA GLU A 315 26.67 28.97 -6.45
C GLU A 315 26.05 29.39 -5.11
N THR A 316 25.81 28.45 -4.18
CA THR A 316 25.19 28.78 -2.88
C THR A 316 26.25 29.07 -1.81
N PRO A 317 25.95 29.96 -0.82
CA PRO A 317 26.87 30.25 0.29
C PRO A 317 27.27 28.99 1.03
N LYS A 318 28.57 28.79 1.26
CA LYS A 318 29.10 27.62 1.98
C LYS A 318 28.86 27.77 3.49
N PRO A 319 28.67 26.66 4.21
CA PRO A 319 28.68 26.67 5.66
C PRO A 319 30.04 27.17 6.21
N PHE A 320 30.03 27.80 7.36
CA PHE A 320 31.22 28.32 8.00
C PHE A 320 31.19 28.20 9.52
N CYS A 321 32.33 28.31 10.17
CA CYS A 321 32.43 28.31 11.62
C CYS A 321 32.95 29.65 12.12
N ILE A 322 32.38 30.13 13.23
CA ILE A 322 32.87 31.22 14.05
C ILE A 322 32.97 30.70 15.46
N GLU A 323 34.22 30.71 16.00
CA GLU A 323 34.49 30.09 17.31
C GLU A 323 34.01 28.62 17.31
N ASN A 324 33.14 28.24 18.27
CA ASN A 324 32.56 26.90 18.43
C ASN A 324 31.13 26.79 17.85
N VAL A 325 30.74 27.68 16.94
CA VAL A 325 29.41 27.68 16.34
C VAL A 325 29.52 27.44 14.85
N PHE A 326 28.80 26.43 14.37
CA PHE A 326 28.66 26.10 12.97
C PHE A 326 27.43 26.79 12.38
N TYR A 327 27.63 27.57 11.33
CA TYR A 327 26.60 28.33 10.63
C TYR A 327 26.28 27.68 9.30
N VAL A 328 25.00 27.40 9.05
CA VAL A 328 24.52 26.86 7.78
C VAL A 328 23.51 27.84 7.16
N PRO A 329 23.88 28.51 6.04
CA PRO A 329 22.99 29.46 5.38
C PRO A 329 21.67 28.83 4.94
N LEU A 330 20.53 29.51 5.20
CA LEU A 330 19.20 29.05 4.79
C LEU A 330 19.08 28.89 3.28
N GLU A 331 19.82 29.71 2.51
CA GLU A 331 19.87 29.60 1.05
C GLU A 331 20.43 28.26 0.60
N ARG A 332 21.48 27.77 1.28
CA ARG A 332 22.05 26.45 1.02
C ARG A 332 21.10 25.33 1.40
N LEU A 333 20.44 25.41 2.56
CA LEU A 333 19.43 24.42 2.98
C LEU A 333 18.27 24.39 1.99
N PHE A 334 17.79 25.55 1.54
CA PHE A 334 16.70 25.64 0.57
C PHE A 334 17.09 25.15 -0.84
N SER A 335 18.38 25.08 -1.17
CA SER A 335 18.83 24.54 -2.46
C SER A 335 18.65 23.02 -2.57
N PHE A 336 18.47 22.30 -1.44
CA PHE A 336 18.21 20.87 -1.48
C PHE A 336 16.80 20.58 -2.02
N PRO A 337 16.66 19.69 -3.03
CA PRO A 337 15.40 19.46 -3.73
C PRO A 337 14.24 19.07 -2.78
N LYS A 338 14.49 18.23 -1.78
CA LYS A 338 13.46 17.77 -0.83
C LYS A 338 12.98 18.92 0.07
N ILE A 339 13.88 19.75 0.60
CA ILE A 339 13.51 20.93 1.41
C ILE A 339 12.73 21.93 0.55
N LYS A 340 13.20 22.20 -0.67
CA LYS A 340 12.51 23.09 -1.62
C LYS A 340 11.12 22.60 -1.96
N HIS A 341 10.95 21.29 -2.16
CA HIS A 341 9.65 20.67 -2.42
C HIS A 341 8.70 20.83 -1.23
N LEU A 342 9.18 20.55 0.00
CA LEU A 342 8.36 20.64 1.22
C LEU A 342 7.93 22.06 1.57
N CYS A 343 8.81 23.05 1.36
CA CYS A 343 8.58 24.43 1.80
C CYS A 343 8.03 25.35 0.71
N GLY A 344 8.38 25.11 -0.55
CA GLY A 344 8.03 26.00 -1.67
C GLY A 344 8.89 27.26 -1.77
N ASP A 345 9.12 27.98 -0.66
CA ASP A 345 9.96 29.19 -0.58
C ASP A 345 10.78 29.24 0.72
N ARG A 346 11.74 30.20 0.79
CA ARG A 346 12.66 30.34 1.94
C ARG A 346 12.01 30.91 3.19
N GLU A 347 11.00 31.74 3.05
CA GLU A 347 10.29 32.32 4.20
C GLU A 347 9.47 31.24 4.90
N THR A 348 8.84 30.36 4.13
CA THR A 348 8.15 29.17 4.66
C THR A 348 9.14 28.23 5.35
N LEU A 349 10.33 27.96 4.77
CA LEU A 349 11.38 27.19 5.45
C LEU A 349 11.72 27.79 6.81
N LYS A 350 12.01 29.11 6.84
CA LYS A 350 12.36 29.84 8.07
C LYS A 350 11.26 29.75 9.10
N MET A 351 10.00 29.92 8.71
CA MET A 351 8.83 29.82 9.59
C MET A 351 8.66 28.41 10.16
N LEU A 352 8.84 27.38 9.34
CA LEU A 352 8.62 25.99 9.75
C LEU A 352 9.68 25.48 10.73
N ILE A 353 10.93 26.00 10.66
CA ILE A 353 12.03 25.53 11.53
C ILE A 353 12.30 26.45 12.72
N ALA A 354 11.66 27.63 12.81
CA ALA A 354 11.98 28.66 13.81
C ALA A 354 11.93 28.17 15.28
N ASP A 355 11.03 27.23 15.58
CA ASP A 355 10.87 26.69 16.94
C ASP A 355 11.80 25.50 17.23
N GLU A 356 12.44 24.94 16.20
CA GLU A 356 13.23 23.69 16.30
C GLU A 356 14.73 23.94 16.19
N VAL A 357 15.15 25.09 15.65
CA VAL A 357 16.56 25.45 15.46
C VAL A 357 16.87 26.86 15.92
N THR A 358 18.11 27.11 16.34
CA THR A 358 18.59 28.46 16.62
C THR A 358 19.00 29.15 15.31
N LEU A 359 18.41 30.32 15.03
CA LEU A 359 18.77 31.15 13.90
C LEU A 359 19.76 32.24 14.29
N SER A 360 20.62 32.68 13.35
CA SER A 360 21.47 33.86 13.48
C SER A 360 20.63 35.12 13.74
N SER A 361 21.23 36.17 14.30
CA SER A 361 20.55 37.42 14.63
C SER A 361 19.86 38.10 13.45
N ASP A 362 20.38 37.92 12.24
CA ASP A 362 19.79 38.39 10.98
C ASP A 362 18.80 37.37 10.38
N GLY A 363 18.71 36.18 10.96
CA GLY A 363 17.86 35.09 10.52
C GLY A 363 18.27 34.47 9.18
N SER A 364 19.51 34.64 8.73
CA SER A 364 20.01 34.14 7.45
C SER A 364 20.60 32.73 7.53
N SER A 365 20.96 32.26 8.74
CA SER A 365 21.64 30.99 8.96
C SER A 365 21.10 30.24 10.15
N VAL A 366 21.14 28.91 10.11
CA VAL A 366 20.98 28.03 11.25
C VAL A 366 22.30 27.94 12.01
N MET A 367 22.26 28.01 13.34
CA MET A 367 23.41 27.95 14.22
C MET A 367 23.39 26.65 15.03
N ILE A 368 24.54 25.93 15.08
CA ILE A 368 24.71 24.74 15.91
C ILE A 368 26.06 24.82 16.62
N ASN A 369 26.05 24.57 17.93
CA ASN A 369 27.29 24.46 18.69
C ASN A 369 28.09 23.24 18.25
N ILE A 370 29.39 23.40 18.07
CA ILE A 370 30.32 22.31 17.88
C ILE A 370 30.74 21.88 19.29
N VAL A 371 30.02 20.89 19.86
CA VAL A 371 30.48 20.25 21.10
C VAL A 371 31.50 19.20 20.68
N ASP A 372 32.70 19.22 21.26
CA ASP A 372 33.69 18.17 21.11
C ASP A 372 33.09 16.86 21.69
N GLU A 373 32.97 15.81 20.85
CA GLU A 373 32.43 14.52 21.26
C GLU A 373 33.40 13.68 22.10
N GLU A 374 34.36 14.31 22.80
CA GLU A 374 35.32 13.59 23.64
C GLU A 374 34.80 13.17 25.02
N ASP A 375 33.57 13.54 25.41
CA ASP A 375 33.02 13.23 26.75
C ASP A 375 31.87 12.20 26.78
N CYS A 376 31.71 11.37 25.76
CA CYS A 376 30.79 10.22 25.81
C CYS A 376 31.52 8.89 25.95
N ASP A 377 32.52 8.82 26.84
CA ASP A 377 32.98 7.52 27.39
C ASP A 377 31.87 6.99 28.29
N LEU A 378 31.05 6.11 27.72
CA LEU A 378 30.17 5.24 28.47
C LEU A 378 31.01 4.37 29.40
N ASN A 379 31.05 4.74 30.68
CA ASN A 379 31.49 3.91 31.76
C ASN A 379 30.51 2.73 31.92
N ASP A 380 30.56 1.76 31.01
CA ASP A 380 29.97 0.45 31.21
C ASP A 380 30.95 -0.42 32.02
N ASN A 381 31.01 -0.15 33.33
CA ASN A 381 31.65 -1.01 34.27
C ASN A 381 30.72 -1.17 35.48
N ASP A 382 29.66 -1.93 35.30
CA ASP A 382 28.96 -2.59 36.39
C ASP A 382 28.83 -4.08 36.02
N GLY A 383 29.87 -4.82 36.41
CA GLY A 383 29.83 -6.26 36.53
C GLY A 383 28.91 -6.63 37.70
N ASP A 384 27.77 -7.17 37.42
CA ASP A 384 27.00 -7.98 38.34
C ASP A 384 27.03 -9.42 37.94
N ASP A 385 27.94 -10.14 38.61
CA ASP A 385 27.95 -11.59 38.79
C ASP A 385 26.58 -12.06 39.32
N TYR A 386 25.79 -12.75 38.53
CA TYR A 386 24.72 -13.60 39.05
C TYR A 386 25.11 -15.05 38.93
N ASP A 387 25.56 -15.57 40.06
CA ASP A 387 25.70 -17.00 40.39
C ASP A 387 24.37 -17.74 40.08
N LEU A 388 24.44 -18.71 39.22
CA LEU A 388 23.46 -19.77 39.06
C LEU A 388 23.70 -20.82 40.12
N ASP A 389 22.84 -20.91 41.14
CA ASP A 389 22.60 -22.14 41.90
C ASP A 389 21.14 -22.25 42.34
N HIS A 390 20.55 -23.37 41.91
CA HIS A 390 19.33 -24.12 42.24
C HIS A 390 18.15 -23.98 41.25
#